data_2c2b24b6ae6ec383ff8fa01c69f4ffd8
#
_entry.id   2c2b24b6ae6ec383ff8fa01c69f4ffd8
#
_cell.length_a   1.000
_cell.length_b   1.000
_cell.length_c   1.000
_cell.angle_alpha   90.00
_cell.angle_beta   90.00
_cell.angle_gamma   90.00
#
_symmetry.space_group_name_H-M   'P 1'
#
loop_
_entity.id
_entity.type
_entity.pdbx_description
1 polymer ?
#
loop_
_entity_poly.entity_id
_entity_poly.type
_entity_poly.pdbx_seq_one_letter_code
_entity_poly.pdbx_strand_id
1 'polypeptide(L)'
;MILYVKKNDIYSDIARMIFLIKGTNAQFIDVSKEENSRHLEELNIITPNGNIPAFAIDDFAVYKLNVIIEGIEDLYPFPPMFPVFPKQRANARILLEYVNKTFLQNISKLCDNNLQEHEILDIHKVMQKSIIQTYRTVINERITNAESNPNAQNINVLTLIMTFIFYYFINLKISIPTKDKNLIQEIKKLFKEPEFIRTIKEDY
;
A
#
# COMPACT_ATOMS: atom_id res chain seq x y z
N MET A 1 4.37 -11.16 17.13
CA MET A 1 3.79 -10.18 16.18
C MET A 1 3.51 -10.91 14.87
N ILE A 2 2.28 -10.83 14.37
CA ILE A 2 1.82 -11.52 13.16
C ILE A 2 1.16 -10.49 12.24
N LEU A 3 1.47 -10.55 10.94
CA LEU A 3 0.72 -9.87 9.89
C LEU A 3 0.03 -10.91 9.02
N TYR A 4 -1.29 -10.98 9.13
CA TYR A 4 -2.14 -11.80 8.26
C TYR A 4 -2.32 -11.10 6.92
N VAL A 5 -2.06 -11.83 5.85
CA VAL A 5 -2.03 -11.31 4.48
C VAL A 5 -2.70 -12.28 3.51
N LYS A 6 -2.95 -11.82 2.29
CA LYS A 6 -3.46 -12.63 1.19
C LYS A 6 -2.60 -12.37 -0.04
N LYS A 7 -2.23 -13.42 -0.77
CA LYS A 7 -1.48 -13.30 -2.02
C LYS A 7 -2.31 -12.57 -3.09
N ASN A 8 -1.66 -11.72 -3.89
CA ASN A 8 -2.28 -10.90 -4.94
C ASN A 8 -3.35 -9.91 -4.41
N ASP A 9 -3.21 -9.48 -3.18
CA ASP A 9 -4.02 -8.43 -2.59
C ASP A 9 -3.19 -7.16 -2.35
N ILE A 10 -3.56 -6.07 -3.01
CA ILE A 10 -2.79 -4.82 -2.96
C ILE A 10 -2.64 -4.26 -1.53
N TYR A 11 -3.63 -4.44 -0.68
CA TYR A 11 -3.57 -4.00 0.71
C TYR A 11 -2.55 -4.81 1.52
N SER A 12 -2.51 -6.13 1.30
CA SER A 12 -1.53 -7.04 1.90
C SER A 12 -0.12 -6.76 1.44
N ASP A 13 0.09 -6.52 0.15
CA ASP A 13 1.40 -6.19 -0.42
C ASP A 13 1.95 -4.89 0.16
N ILE A 14 1.11 -3.84 0.25
CA ILE A 14 1.49 -2.56 0.86
C ILE A 14 1.84 -2.74 2.34
N ALA A 15 1.00 -3.46 3.10
CA ALA A 15 1.25 -3.71 4.52
C ALA A 15 2.59 -4.45 4.72
N ARG A 16 2.86 -5.52 3.95
CA ARG A 16 4.14 -6.25 4.02
C ARG A 16 5.34 -5.34 3.77
N MET A 17 5.30 -4.54 2.70
CA MET A 17 6.40 -3.62 2.39
C MET A 17 6.68 -2.67 3.54
N ILE A 18 5.63 -2.13 4.17
CA ILE A 18 5.74 -1.23 5.32
C ILE A 18 6.44 -1.94 6.49
N PHE A 19 6.04 -3.17 6.82
CA PHE A 19 6.64 -3.96 7.89
C PHE A 19 8.12 -4.28 7.62
N LEU A 20 8.48 -4.56 6.36
CA LEU A 20 9.87 -4.78 5.95
C LEU A 20 10.70 -3.50 6.09
N ILE A 21 10.19 -2.35 5.66
CA ILE A 21 10.88 -1.05 5.80
C ILE A 21 11.09 -0.67 7.26
N LYS A 22 10.10 -0.96 8.11
CA LYS A 22 10.20 -0.74 9.56
C LYS A 22 11.16 -1.71 10.27
N GLY A 23 11.68 -2.72 9.56
CA GLY A 23 12.59 -3.71 10.11
C GLY A 23 11.96 -4.54 11.24
N THR A 24 10.67 -4.82 11.15
CA THR A 24 9.95 -5.57 12.17
C THR A 24 10.30 -7.07 12.13
N ASN A 25 10.16 -7.74 13.27
CA ASN A 25 10.26 -9.19 13.37
C ASN A 25 8.87 -9.87 13.20
N ALA A 26 8.00 -9.31 12.37
CA ALA A 26 6.69 -9.87 12.14
C ALA A 26 6.77 -11.15 11.30
N GLN A 27 6.01 -12.15 11.73
CA GLN A 27 5.72 -13.32 10.91
C GLN A 27 4.61 -12.94 9.92
N PHE A 28 4.82 -13.20 8.63
CA PHE A 28 3.80 -13.03 7.61
C PHE A 28 3.07 -14.35 7.38
N ILE A 29 1.74 -14.35 7.48
CA ILE A 29 0.91 -15.54 7.31
C ILE A 29 -0.09 -15.29 6.18
N ASP A 30 0.09 -16.02 5.07
CA ASP A 30 -0.87 -16.02 3.97
C ASP A 30 -2.05 -16.94 4.31
N VAL A 31 -3.16 -16.33 4.66
CA VAL A 31 -4.38 -17.06 5.03
C VAL A 31 -5.13 -17.68 3.85
N SER A 32 -4.69 -17.45 2.62
CA SER A 32 -5.26 -18.12 1.43
C SER A 32 -4.73 -19.53 1.21
N LYS A 33 -3.65 -19.93 1.91
CA LYS A 33 -3.09 -21.27 1.83
C LYS A 33 -3.83 -22.24 2.78
N GLU A 34 -4.13 -23.45 2.29
CA GLU A 34 -4.82 -24.48 3.09
C GLU A 34 -4.08 -24.84 4.38
N GLU A 35 -2.75 -24.88 4.34
CA GLU A 35 -1.89 -25.14 5.51
C GLU A 35 -2.09 -24.12 6.63
N ASN A 36 -2.60 -22.93 6.31
CA ASN A 36 -2.86 -21.83 7.23
C ASN A 36 -4.33 -21.72 7.66
N SER A 37 -5.16 -22.74 7.44
CA SER A 37 -6.61 -22.74 7.79
C SER A 37 -6.88 -22.40 9.24
N ARG A 38 -6.04 -22.88 10.18
CA ARG A 38 -6.13 -22.54 11.60
C ARG A 38 -5.94 -21.03 11.83
N HIS A 39 -5.02 -20.40 11.13
CA HIS A 39 -4.78 -18.96 11.22
C HIS A 39 -5.94 -18.13 10.66
N LEU A 40 -6.68 -18.67 9.69
CA LEU A 40 -7.92 -18.07 9.23
C LEU A 40 -9.01 -18.10 10.30
N GLU A 41 -9.12 -19.19 11.08
CA GLU A 41 -10.03 -19.25 12.22
C GLU A 41 -9.64 -18.24 13.31
N GLU A 42 -8.36 -18.17 13.66
CA GLU A 42 -7.82 -17.16 14.58
C GLU A 42 -8.11 -15.74 14.10
N LEU A 43 -7.89 -15.45 12.82
CA LEU A 43 -8.19 -14.15 12.21
C LEU A 43 -9.67 -13.78 12.34
N ASN A 44 -10.59 -14.73 12.13
CA ASN A 44 -12.03 -14.49 12.25
C ASN A 44 -12.47 -14.17 13.70
N ILE A 45 -11.69 -14.60 14.69
CA ILE A 45 -11.92 -14.27 16.10
C ILE A 45 -11.47 -12.84 16.41
N ILE A 46 -10.30 -12.44 15.90
CA ILE A 46 -9.68 -11.17 16.24
C ILE A 46 -10.12 -10.00 15.34
N THR A 47 -10.68 -10.29 14.15
CA THR A 47 -11.18 -9.27 13.23
C THR A 47 -12.60 -9.60 12.76
N PRO A 48 -13.52 -8.63 12.71
CA PRO A 48 -14.84 -8.85 12.13
C PRO A 48 -14.73 -9.33 10.67
N ASN A 49 -15.38 -10.45 10.36
CA ASN A 49 -15.45 -11.02 9.01
C ASN A 49 -14.08 -11.36 8.37
N GLY A 50 -13.05 -11.65 9.18
CA GLY A 50 -11.74 -12.03 8.66
C GLY A 50 -11.08 -10.97 7.80
N ASN A 51 -11.16 -9.68 8.17
CA ASN A 51 -10.59 -8.59 7.38
C ASN A 51 -9.07 -8.75 7.20
N ILE A 52 -8.60 -8.59 5.96
CA ILE A 52 -7.20 -8.66 5.54
C ILE A 52 -6.81 -7.35 4.83
N PRO A 53 -5.58 -6.85 5.04
CA PRO A 53 -4.58 -7.30 6.00
C PRO A 53 -5.00 -7.02 7.45
N ALA A 54 -4.52 -7.85 8.38
CA ALA A 54 -4.67 -7.65 9.82
C ALA A 54 -3.32 -7.84 10.53
N PHE A 55 -3.06 -7.00 11.50
CA PHE A 55 -1.86 -7.02 12.31
C PHE A 55 -2.22 -7.36 13.75
N ALA A 56 -1.56 -8.36 14.32
CA ALA A 56 -1.77 -8.80 15.70
C ALA A 56 -0.46 -8.82 16.49
N ILE A 57 -0.52 -8.34 17.71
CA ILE A 57 0.54 -8.40 18.71
C ILE A 57 -0.08 -8.62 20.09
N ASP A 58 0.33 -9.70 20.77
CA ASP A 58 -0.22 -10.14 22.05
C ASP A 58 -1.77 -10.26 21.97
N ASP A 59 -2.50 -9.48 22.75
CA ASP A 59 -3.97 -9.44 22.82
C ASP A 59 -4.57 -8.30 21.96
N PHE A 60 -3.73 -7.58 21.21
CA PHE A 60 -4.13 -6.44 20.39
C PHE A 60 -4.12 -6.80 18.90
N ALA A 61 -5.21 -6.51 18.21
CA ALA A 61 -5.31 -6.68 16.77
C ALA A 61 -5.93 -5.46 16.09
N VAL A 62 -5.37 -5.09 14.94
CA VAL A 62 -5.88 -4.03 14.08
C VAL A 62 -6.02 -4.51 12.64
N TYR A 63 -7.00 -4.01 11.97
CA TYR A 63 -7.26 -4.25 10.56
C TYR A 63 -7.57 -2.92 9.85
N LYS A 64 -7.68 -2.94 8.53
CA LYS A 64 -7.67 -1.80 7.62
C LYS A 64 -6.29 -1.15 7.51
N LEU A 65 -5.82 -1.05 6.28
CA LEU A 65 -4.47 -0.57 5.97
C LEU A 65 -4.09 0.72 6.68
N ASN A 66 -4.98 1.73 6.68
CA ASN A 66 -4.69 3.03 7.31
C ASN A 66 -4.42 2.90 8.81
N VAL A 67 -5.19 2.04 9.50
CA VAL A 67 -5.01 1.80 10.94
C VAL A 67 -3.73 1.01 11.21
N ILE A 68 -3.42 0.03 10.36
CA ILE A 68 -2.17 -0.74 10.43
C ILE A 68 -0.96 0.19 10.26
N ILE A 69 -1.01 1.12 9.27
CA ILE A 69 0.07 2.09 9.02
C ILE A 69 0.31 2.96 10.26
N GLU A 70 -0.75 3.51 10.85
CA GLU A 70 -0.62 4.34 12.07
C GLU A 70 -0.10 3.50 13.25
N GLY A 71 -0.65 2.31 13.47
CA GLY A 71 -0.22 1.45 14.58
C GLY A 71 1.24 1.02 14.47
N ILE A 72 1.72 0.68 13.26
CA ILE A 72 3.12 0.32 13.08
C ILE A 72 4.05 1.54 13.15
N GLU A 73 3.58 2.73 12.76
CA GLU A 73 4.32 3.98 12.91
C GLU A 73 4.53 4.34 14.40
N ASP A 74 3.52 4.11 15.23
CA ASP A 74 3.59 4.35 16.67
C ASP A 74 4.50 3.34 17.39
N LEU A 75 4.45 2.07 16.99
CA LEU A 75 5.29 1.00 17.56
C LEU A 75 6.74 1.08 17.10
N TYR A 76 6.95 1.45 15.84
CA TYR A 76 8.26 1.55 15.17
C TYR A 76 8.39 2.92 14.50
N PRO A 77 8.72 3.99 15.25
CA PRO A 77 8.71 5.36 14.71
C PRO A 77 9.81 5.61 13.65
N PHE A 78 10.79 4.73 13.51
CA PHE A 78 11.89 4.87 12.53
C PHE A 78 11.96 3.69 11.57
N PRO A 79 12.20 3.97 10.26
CA PRO A 79 12.17 5.29 9.62
C PRO A 79 10.75 5.88 9.60
N PRO A 80 10.59 7.21 9.76
CA PRO A 80 9.27 7.84 9.75
C PRO A 80 8.65 7.78 8.36
N MET A 81 7.40 7.35 8.28
CA MET A 81 6.66 7.21 7.02
C MET A 81 5.71 8.37 6.74
N PHE A 82 5.35 9.10 7.79
CA PHE A 82 4.56 10.33 7.71
C PHE A 82 5.42 11.57 7.97
N PRO A 83 5.03 12.72 7.40
CA PRO A 83 5.66 14.00 7.74
C PRO A 83 5.62 14.30 9.23
N VAL A 84 6.68 14.93 9.75
CA VAL A 84 6.79 15.31 11.17
C VAL A 84 5.82 16.45 11.50
N PHE A 85 5.69 17.45 10.60
CA PHE A 85 4.87 18.63 10.86
C PHE A 85 3.38 18.32 10.76
N PRO A 86 2.55 18.76 11.74
CA PRO A 86 1.12 18.40 11.82
C PRO A 86 0.32 18.73 10.57
N LYS A 87 0.54 19.90 9.95
CA LYS A 87 -0.16 20.30 8.72
C LYS A 87 0.15 19.37 7.56
N GLN A 88 1.43 19.04 7.36
CA GLN A 88 1.86 18.14 6.28
C GLN A 88 1.36 16.71 6.54
N ARG A 89 1.38 16.26 7.81
CA ARG A 89 0.84 14.96 8.22
C ARG A 89 -0.68 14.87 7.96
N ALA A 90 -1.43 15.93 8.25
CA ALA A 90 -2.85 15.98 7.94
C ALA A 90 -3.12 15.90 6.43
N ASN A 91 -2.35 16.64 5.61
CA ASN A 91 -2.46 16.57 4.14
C ASN A 91 -2.13 15.16 3.62
N ALA A 92 -1.09 14.52 4.15
CA ALA A 92 -0.73 13.15 3.77
C ALA A 92 -1.87 12.15 4.07
N ARG A 93 -2.56 12.29 5.20
CA ARG A 93 -3.72 11.45 5.55
C ARG A 93 -4.92 11.69 4.63
N ILE A 94 -5.20 12.95 4.28
CA ILE A 94 -6.26 13.29 3.32
C ILE A 94 -5.94 12.66 1.95
N LEU A 95 -4.70 12.76 1.50
CA LEU A 95 -4.28 12.20 0.23
C LEU A 95 -4.28 10.65 0.27
N LEU A 96 -3.91 10.05 1.39
CA LEU A 96 -4.00 8.60 1.60
C LEU A 96 -5.45 8.10 1.49
N GLU A 97 -6.40 8.81 2.07
CA GLU A 97 -7.83 8.48 1.96
C GLU A 97 -8.33 8.61 0.52
N TYR A 98 -7.92 9.67 -0.20
CA TYR A 98 -8.23 9.83 -1.62
C TYR A 98 -7.66 8.69 -2.47
N VAL A 99 -6.40 8.33 -2.25
CA VAL A 99 -5.71 7.23 -2.95
C VAL A 99 -6.40 5.89 -2.66
N ASN A 100 -6.78 5.65 -1.41
CA ASN A 100 -7.52 4.45 -1.03
C ASN A 100 -8.83 4.32 -1.81
N LYS A 101 -9.65 5.37 -1.81
CA LYS A 101 -10.96 5.36 -2.50
C LYS A 101 -10.83 5.27 -4.02
N THR A 102 -9.88 6.00 -4.60
CA THR A 102 -9.76 6.12 -6.05
C THR A 102 -9.03 4.95 -6.69
N PHE A 103 -8.03 4.39 -6.00
CA PHE A 103 -7.17 3.36 -6.59
C PHE A 103 -7.23 2.02 -5.85
N LEU A 104 -6.95 1.97 -4.54
CA LEU A 104 -6.79 0.68 -3.86
C LEU A 104 -8.08 -0.14 -3.88
N GLN A 105 -9.22 0.47 -3.56
CA GLN A 105 -10.53 -0.22 -3.61
C GLN A 105 -10.88 -0.70 -5.02
N ASN A 106 -10.55 0.08 -6.03
CA ASN A 106 -10.82 -0.27 -7.42
C ASN A 106 -9.89 -1.39 -7.92
N ILE A 107 -8.61 -1.35 -7.56
CA ILE A 107 -7.65 -2.42 -7.87
C ILE A 107 -8.08 -3.71 -7.18
N SER A 108 -8.45 -3.66 -5.89
CA SER A 108 -8.94 -4.83 -5.16
C SER A 108 -10.17 -5.46 -5.86
N LYS A 109 -11.15 -4.66 -6.26
CA LYS A 109 -12.31 -5.13 -7.03
C LYS A 109 -11.92 -5.81 -8.35
N LEU A 110 -10.96 -5.23 -9.09
CA LEU A 110 -10.47 -5.82 -10.35
C LEU A 110 -9.76 -7.16 -10.13
N CYS A 111 -9.11 -7.36 -8.97
CA CYS A 111 -8.46 -8.62 -8.63
C CYS A 111 -9.46 -9.73 -8.23
N ASP A 112 -10.65 -9.38 -7.76
CA ASP A 112 -11.67 -10.36 -7.33
C ASP A 112 -12.41 -11.05 -8.49
N ASN A 113 -12.17 -10.66 -9.75
CA ASN A 113 -12.68 -11.27 -10.99
C ASN A 113 -14.22 -11.43 -11.08
N ASN A 114 -15.00 -10.69 -10.30
CA ASN A 114 -16.46 -10.79 -10.26
C ASN A 114 -17.18 -9.66 -11.01
N LEU A 115 -16.44 -8.85 -11.80
CA LEU A 115 -16.95 -7.67 -12.46
C LEU A 115 -17.40 -7.95 -13.91
N GLN A 116 -18.42 -7.24 -14.35
CA GLN A 116 -18.82 -7.19 -15.75
C GLN A 116 -17.84 -6.33 -16.57
N GLU A 117 -17.73 -6.58 -17.88
CA GLU A 117 -16.78 -5.87 -18.75
C GLU A 117 -16.96 -4.33 -18.72
N HIS A 118 -18.21 -3.85 -18.69
CA HIS A 118 -18.48 -2.40 -18.61
C HIS A 118 -18.03 -1.79 -17.29
N GLU A 119 -18.16 -2.51 -16.16
CA GLU A 119 -17.68 -2.05 -14.85
C GLU A 119 -16.16 -1.94 -14.82
N ILE A 120 -15.46 -2.94 -15.42
CA ILE A 120 -14.00 -2.91 -15.57
C ILE A 120 -13.56 -1.67 -16.36
N LEU A 121 -14.23 -1.39 -17.51
CA LEU A 121 -13.92 -0.24 -18.34
C LEU A 121 -14.13 1.09 -17.60
N ASP A 122 -15.18 1.21 -16.81
CA ASP A 122 -15.46 2.43 -16.06
C ASP A 122 -14.47 2.64 -14.91
N ILE A 123 -14.09 1.59 -14.21
CA ILE A 123 -13.01 1.61 -13.22
C ILE A 123 -11.69 2.07 -13.87
N HIS A 124 -11.31 1.51 -15.02
CA HIS A 124 -10.11 1.91 -15.75
C HIS A 124 -10.14 3.40 -16.09
N LYS A 125 -11.25 3.92 -16.64
CA LYS A 125 -11.39 5.36 -16.97
C LYS A 125 -11.20 6.27 -15.76
N VAL A 126 -11.83 5.91 -14.63
CA VAL A 126 -11.73 6.70 -13.39
C VAL A 126 -10.28 6.75 -12.91
N MET A 127 -9.60 5.62 -12.83
CA MET A 127 -8.21 5.56 -12.37
C MET A 127 -7.27 6.27 -13.35
N GLN A 128 -7.41 6.03 -14.65
CA GLN A 128 -6.58 6.68 -15.68
C GLN A 128 -6.67 8.18 -15.68
N LYS A 129 -7.87 8.73 -15.45
CA LYS A 129 -8.10 10.19 -15.39
C LYS A 129 -7.31 10.85 -14.26
N SER A 130 -7.10 10.16 -13.15
CA SER A 130 -6.54 10.74 -11.92
C SER A 130 -5.08 10.39 -11.69
N ILE A 131 -4.55 9.27 -12.22
CA ILE A 131 -3.28 8.68 -11.81
C ILE A 131 -2.08 9.64 -11.92
N ILE A 132 -1.95 10.36 -13.02
CA ILE A 132 -0.80 11.25 -13.26
C ILE A 132 -0.84 12.45 -12.32
N GLN A 133 -2.02 13.05 -12.14
CA GLN A 133 -2.17 14.18 -11.24
C GLN A 133 -1.91 13.77 -9.79
N THR A 134 -2.43 12.62 -9.37
CA THR A 134 -2.20 12.08 -8.03
C THR A 134 -0.71 11.82 -7.78
N TYR A 135 -0.02 11.19 -8.73
CA TYR A 135 1.41 10.94 -8.61
C TYR A 135 2.21 12.24 -8.47
N ARG A 136 1.93 13.25 -9.29
CA ARG A 136 2.56 14.57 -9.19
C ARG A 136 2.32 15.23 -7.83
N THR A 137 1.11 15.13 -7.30
CA THR A 137 0.79 15.64 -5.97
C THR A 137 1.61 14.94 -4.89
N VAL A 138 1.72 13.60 -4.94
CA VAL A 138 2.53 12.81 -4.00
C VAL A 138 4.01 13.20 -4.06
N ILE A 139 4.57 13.38 -5.26
CA ILE A 139 5.97 13.79 -5.42
C ILE A 139 6.21 15.21 -4.90
N ASN A 140 5.31 16.14 -5.18
CA ASN A 140 5.41 17.51 -4.67
C ASN A 140 5.36 17.56 -3.14
N GLU A 141 4.45 16.82 -2.50
CA GLU A 141 4.39 16.66 -1.06
C GLU A 141 5.70 16.08 -0.49
N ARG A 142 6.28 15.08 -1.15
CA ARG A 142 7.57 14.50 -0.76
C ARG A 142 8.69 15.52 -0.82
N ILE A 143 8.78 16.32 -1.89
CA ILE A 143 9.81 17.36 -2.06
C ILE A 143 9.66 18.42 -0.96
N THR A 144 8.45 18.93 -0.75
CA THR A 144 8.19 19.92 0.30
C THR A 144 8.55 19.40 1.69
N ASN A 145 8.30 18.12 1.97
CA ASN A 145 8.68 17.51 3.25
C ASN A 145 10.20 17.38 3.39
N ALA A 146 10.91 17.02 2.33
CA ALA A 146 12.38 16.92 2.34
C ALA A 146 13.05 18.28 2.53
N GLU A 147 12.53 19.34 1.92
CA GLU A 147 13.01 20.71 2.10
C GLU A 147 12.80 21.20 3.55
N SER A 148 11.68 20.82 4.16
CA SER A 148 11.34 21.20 5.54
C SER A 148 12.11 20.39 6.59
N ASN A 149 12.59 19.20 6.26
CA ASN A 149 13.37 18.33 7.14
C ASN A 149 14.43 17.56 6.32
N PRO A 150 15.62 18.14 6.10
CA PRO A 150 16.68 17.52 5.30
C PRO A 150 17.19 16.18 5.83
N ASN A 151 17.00 15.91 7.12
CA ASN A 151 17.38 14.66 7.78
C ASN A 151 16.28 13.57 7.71
N ALA A 152 15.08 13.91 7.21
CA ALA A 152 14.05 12.90 6.98
C ALA A 152 14.52 11.94 5.89
N GLN A 153 14.58 10.66 6.22
CA GLN A 153 14.74 9.64 5.18
C GLN A 153 13.61 9.80 4.16
N ASN A 154 13.96 9.71 2.87
CA ASN A 154 13.04 9.96 1.75
C ASN A 154 11.91 8.92 1.60
N ILE A 155 11.68 8.10 2.61
CA ILE A 155 10.64 7.09 2.64
C ILE A 155 9.32 7.78 3.04
N ASN A 156 8.36 7.77 2.13
CA ASN A 156 7.03 8.34 2.34
C ASN A 156 5.99 7.27 1.99
N VAL A 157 5.06 7.03 2.90
CA VAL A 157 4.00 6.03 2.74
C VAL A 157 3.23 6.18 1.42
N LEU A 158 2.95 7.40 1.00
CA LEU A 158 2.26 7.66 -0.27
C LEU A 158 3.07 7.25 -1.50
N THR A 159 4.39 7.47 -1.49
CA THR A 159 5.27 7.03 -2.57
C THR A 159 5.29 5.50 -2.67
N LEU A 160 5.33 4.81 -1.53
CA LEU A 160 5.27 3.34 -1.47
C LEU A 160 3.95 2.82 -2.03
N ILE A 161 2.83 3.40 -1.62
CA ILE A 161 1.51 3.02 -2.13
C ILE A 161 1.41 3.26 -3.64
N MET A 162 1.91 4.40 -4.14
CA MET A 162 1.94 4.68 -5.58
C MET A 162 2.79 3.67 -6.36
N THR A 163 3.86 3.14 -5.76
CA THR A 163 4.66 2.06 -6.38
C THR A 163 3.79 0.83 -6.65
N PHE A 164 3.01 0.39 -5.65
CA PHE A 164 2.10 -0.75 -5.84
C PHE A 164 0.98 -0.44 -6.82
N ILE A 165 0.39 0.76 -6.79
CA ILE A 165 -0.63 1.16 -7.77
C ILE A 165 -0.10 1.01 -9.19
N PHE A 166 1.10 1.52 -9.49
CA PHE A 166 1.72 1.37 -10.82
C PHE A 166 2.05 -0.08 -11.16
N TYR A 167 2.51 -0.88 -10.18
CA TYR A 167 2.74 -2.31 -10.36
C TYR A 167 1.46 -3.04 -10.76
N TYR A 168 0.36 -2.79 -10.06
CA TYR A 168 -0.94 -3.38 -10.37
C TYR A 168 -1.51 -2.86 -11.70
N PHE A 169 -1.30 -1.58 -12.05
CA PHE A 169 -1.66 -1.06 -13.39
C PHE A 169 -1.00 -1.88 -14.49
N ILE A 170 0.27 -2.19 -14.36
CA ILE A 170 1.00 -2.99 -15.35
C ILE A 170 0.44 -4.42 -15.41
N ASN A 171 0.25 -5.08 -14.28
CA ASN A 171 -0.22 -6.47 -14.21
C ASN A 171 -1.67 -6.61 -14.72
N LEU A 172 -2.53 -5.66 -14.41
CA LEU A 172 -3.91 -5.59 -14.88
C LEU A 172 -4.05 -5.00 -16.30
N LYS A 173 -2.92 -4.69 -16.96
CA LYS A 173 -2.86 -4.09 -18.31
C LYS A 173 -3.61 -2.76 -18.42
N ILE A 174 -3.68 -1.99 -17.34
CA ILE A 174 -4.26 -0.65 -17.34
C ILE A 174 -3.23 0.31 -17.90
N SER A 175 -3.55 1.02 -18.98
CA SER A 175 -2.62 1.97 -19.60
C SER A 175 -2.41 3.21 -18.73
N ILE A 176 -1.16 3.64 -18.60
CA ILE A 176 -0.81 4.91 -17.94
C ILE A 176 -0.91 6.02 -18.99
N PRO A 177 -1.81 7.00 -18.86
CA PRO A 177 -2.09 7.99 -19.91
C PRO A 177 -1.02 9.10 -19.95
N THR A 178 0.23 8.73 -20.25
CA THR A 178 1.33 9.68 -20.37
C THR A 178 2.26 9.33 -21.54
N LYS A 179 2.77 10.37 -22.21
CA LYS A 179 3.86 10.28 -23.20
C LYS A 179 5.17 10.83 -22.65
N ASP A 180 5.16 11.31 -21.41
CA ASP A 180 6.35 11.86 -20.75
C ASP A 180 7.33 10.74 -20.40
N LYS A 181 8.44 10.68 -21.14
CA LYS A 181 9.48 9.66 -20.95
C LYS A 181 10.18 9.78 -19.59
N ASN A 182 10.32 11.00 -19.07
CA ASN A 182 10.96 11.22 -17.77
C ASN A 182 10.08 10.66 -16.66
N LEU A 183 8.79 10.95 -16.72
CA LEU A 183 7.81 10.38 -15.77
C LEU A 183 7.78 8.85 -15.80
N ILE A 184 7.82 8.25 -17.01
CA ILE A 184 7.88 6.78 -17.14
C ILE A 184 9.18 6.24 -16.53
N GLN A 185 10.31 6.93 -16.69
CA GLN A 185 11.57 6.50 -16.08
C GLN A 185 11.55 6.64 -14.55
N GLU A 186 10.94 7.67 -14.00
CA GLU A 186 10.76 7.85 -12.56
C GLU A 186 9.90 6.72 -11.95
N ILE A 187 8.78 6.41 -12.57
CA ILE A 187 7.93 5.28 -12.17
C ILE A 187 8.73 3.96 -12.18
N LYS A 188 9.53 3.72 -13.22
CA LYS A 188 10.38 2.52 -13.30
C LYS A 188 11.46 2.46 -12.22
N LYS A 189 11.93 3.60 -11.70
CA LYS A 189 12.90 3.62 -10.59
C LYS A 189 12.26 3.11 -9.29
N LEU A 190 10.98 3.39 -9.06
CA LEU A 190 10.27 2.91 -7.88
C LEU A 190 10.30 1.38 -7.74
N PHE A 191 10.27 0.65 -8.87
CA PHE A 191 10.33 -0.81 -8.89
C PHE A 191 11.71 -1.41 -8.60
N LYS A 192 12.73 -0.57 -8.45
CA LYS A 192 14.09 -1.01 -8.12
C LYS A 192 14.40 -0.92 -6.63
N GLU A 193 13.48 -0.39 -5.83
CA GLU A 193 13.64 -0.32 -4.38
C GLU A 193 13.75 -1.75 -3.81
N PRO A 194 14.78 -2.04 -2.96
CA PRO A 194 15.04 -3.39 -2.48
C PRO A 194 13.84 -4.01 -1.74
N GLU A 195 13.17 -3.24 -0.91
CA GLU A 195 12.02 -3.68 -0.12
C GLU A 195 10.82 -4.01 -1.02
N PHE A 196 10.62 -3.25 -2.10
CA PHE A 196 9.60 -3.55 -3.11
C PHE A 196 9.91 -4.88 -3.81
N ILE A 197 11.16 -5.07 -4.25
CA ILE A 197 11.59 -6.32 -4.91
C ILE A 197 11.41 -7.51 -3.97
N ARG A 198 11.75 -7.35 -2.70
CA ARG A 198 11.58 -8.36 -1.67
C ARG A 198 10.12 -8.72 -1.47
N THR A 199 9.24 -7.70 -1.38
CA THR A 199 7.79 -7.91 -1.19
C THR A 199 7.16 -8.73 -2.32
N ILE A 200 7.54 -8.49 -3.58
CA ILE A 200 6.91 -9.17 -4.73
C ILE A 200 7.55 -10.52 -5.08
N LYS A 201 8.78 -10.81 -4.61
CA LYS A 201 9.52 -12.04 -4.95
C LYS A 201 9.46 -13.10 -3.87
N GLU A 202 9.36 -12.72 -2.61
CA GLU A 202 9.27 -13.67 -1.51
C GLU A 202 7.86 -14.27 -1.49
N ASP A 203 7.78 -15.58 -1.74
CA ASP A 203 6.59 -16.36 -1.40
C ASP A 203 6.48 -16.42 0.13
N TYR A 204 5.25 -16.30 0.64
CA TYR A 204 4.95 -16.38 2.06
C TYR A 204 5.19 -17.78 2.62
#